data_114f589e63759391f28805293feafbe3
#
_entry.id   114f589e63759391f28805293feafbe3
#
_cell.length_a   1.000
_cell.length_b   1.000
_cell.length_c   1.000
_cell.angle_alpha   90.00
_cell.angle_beta   90.00
_cell.angle_gamma   90.00
#
_symmetry.space_group_name_H-M   'P 1'
#
loop_
_entity.id
_entity.type
_entity.pdbx_description
1 polymer ?
#
loop_
_entity_poly.entity_id
_entity_poly.type
_entity_poly.pdbx_seq_one_letter_code
_entity_poly.pdbx_strand_id
1 'polypeptide(L)'
;MVKALFTLAKALSPSIIFVDEIDSLLSSRSGADNENEASRRLKTEFLIQWSSLASAAATRANVENPRVLVLAATNLPWAIDEAARRRFVLRQYIPLPNAETRRIQFNSLLSKQHHILTDEQLGLLVSMTEGQILPSLC
;
A
#
# COMPACT_ATOMS: atom_id res chain seq x y z
N MET A 1 4.62 -1.15 20.22
CA MET A 1 3.72 -0.53 19.20
C MET A 1 3.24 -1.56 18.18
N VAL A 2 4.06 -2.23 17.38
CA VAL A 2 3.66 -3.23 16.37
C VAL A 2 2.81 -4.35 16.95
N LYS A 3 3.24 -4.98 18.04
CA LYS A 3 2.48 -6.03 18.72
C LYS A 3 1.06 -5.59 19.09
N ALA A 4 0.92 -4.37 19.63
CA ALA A 4 -0.39 -3.82 19.99
C ALA A 4 -1.30 -3.64 18.77
N LEU A 5 -0.76 -3.18 17.61
CA LEU A 5 -1.49 -3.07 16.36
C LEU A 5 -2.07 -4.42 15.92
N PHE A 6 -1.24 -5.45 15.89
CA PHE A 6 -1.69 -6.79 15.49
C PHE A 6 -2.67 -7.41 16.48
N THR A 7 -2.48 -7.16 17.79
CA THR A 7 -3.43 -7.60 18.82
C THR A 7 -4.79 -6.93 18.63
N LEU A 8 -4.81 -5.62 18.39
CA LEU A 8 -6.03 -4.86 18.12
C LEU A 8 -6.72 -5.36 16.84
N ALA A 9 -5.95 -5.55 15.76
CA ALA A 9 -6.50 -6.07 14.52
C ALA A 9 -7.14 -7.46 14.68
N LYS A 10 -6.54 -8.34 15.47
CA LYS A 10 -7.13 -9.65 15.82
C LYS A 10 -8.43 -9.50 16.60
N ALA A 11 -8.47 -8.57 17.57
CA ALA A 11 -9.65 -8.33 18.39
C ALA A 11 -10.81 -7.72 17.59
N LEU A 12 -10.50 -6.91 16.56
CA LEU A 12 -11.48 -6.28 15.66
C LEU A 12 -11.74 -7.09 14.38
N SER A 13 -11.43 -8.38 14.38
CA SER A 13 -11.65 -9.24 13.22
C SER A 13 -13.14 -9.27 12.80
N PRO A 14 -13.46 -9.20 11.48
CA PRO A 14 -12.55 -9.06 10.34
C PRO A 14 -11.97 -7.64 10.17
N SER A 15 -10.66 -7.53 9.95
CA SER A 15 -9.97 -6.24 9.90
C SER A 15 -8.90 -6.19 8.81
N ILE A 16 -8.51 -4.97 8.42
CA ILE A 16 -7.44 -4.72 7.45
C ILE A 16 -6.39 -3.83 8.12
N ILE A 17 -5.13 -4.26 8.08
CA ILE A 17 -3.98 -3.44 8.42
C ILE A 17 -3.44 -2.87 7.10
N PHE A 18 -3.60 -1.57 6.90
CA PHE A 18 -3.00 -0.88 5.74
C PHE A 18 -1.67 -0.25 6.14
N VAL A 19 -0.64 -0.49 5.34
CA VAL A 19 0.71 0.06 5.54
C VAL A 19 1.14 0.73 4.25
N ASP A 20 1.23 2.05 4.28
CA ASP A 20 1.78 2.82 3.17
C ASP A 20 3.30 2.91 3.27
N GLU A 21 3.99 3.06 2.13
CA GLU A 21 5.44 3.11 2.05
C GLU A 21 6.12 1.95 2.81
N ILE A 22 5.63 0.73 2.62
CA ILE A 22 6.12 -0.45 3.35
C ILE A 22 7.62 -0.69 3.17
N ASP A 23 8.22 -0.19 2.09
CA ASP A 23 9.66 -0.24 1.84
C ASP A 23 10.46 0.50 2.90
N SER A 24 9.92 1.57 3.50
CA SER A 24 10.57 2.27 4.62
C SER A 24 10.75 1.37 5.84
N LEU A 25 9.80 0.44 6.06
CA LEU A 25 9.83 -0.51 7.16
C LEU A 25 10.59 -1.80 6.81
N LEU A 26 10.43 -2.30 5.57
CA LEU A 26 10.89 -3.63 5.16
C LEU A 26 12.00 -3.60 4.10
N SER A 27 12.75 -2.50 4.01
CA SER A 27 13.89 -2.37 3.09
C SER A 27 14.97 -3.43 3.36
N SER A 28 15.58 -3.92 2.27
CA SER A 28 16.73 -4.82 2.30
C SER A 28 18.07 -4.10 2.47
N ARG A 29 18.10 -2.78 2.68
CA ARG A 29 19.33 -2.00 2.82
C ARG A 29 20.12 -2.42 4.06
N SER A 30 20.81 -3.54 3.92
CA SER A 30 21.84 -4.03 4.83
C SER A 30 23.17 -3.49 4.31
N GLY A 31 23.68 -2.39 4.85
CA GLY A 31 24.99 -1.93 4.38
C GLY A 31 25.45 -0.54 4.78
N ALA A 32 24.68 0.22 5.50
CA ALA A 32 25.18 1.45 6.14
C ALA A 32 25.22 1.23 7.65
N ASP A 33 26.37 1.44 8.27
CA ASP A 33 26.65 1.29 9.71
C ASP A 33 25.76 2.15 10.66
N ASN A 34 24.65 2.71 10.16
CA ASN A 34 23.73 3.57 10.87
C ASN A 34 22.26 3.11 10.80
N GLU A 35 21.97 1.85 10.45
CA GLU A 35 20.59 1.38 10.63
C GLU A 35 20.28 1.35 12.13
N ASN A 36 19.41 2.26 12.55
CA ASN A 36 19.06 2.41 13.96
C ASN A 36 18.54 1.06 14.49
N GLU A 37 19.13 0.54 15.56
CA GLU A 37 18.74 -0.75 16.17
C GLU A 37 17.24 -0.85 16.41
N ALA A 38 16.58 0.30 16.66
CA ALA A 38 15.14 0.40 16.82
C ALA A 38 14.39 0.01 15.53
N SER A 39 14.87 0.41 14.35
CA SER A 39 14.27 0.05 13.05
C SER A 39 14.40 -1.44 12.78
N ARG A 40 15.53 -2.04 13.06
CA ARG A 40 15.73 -3.50 12.95
C ARG A 40 14.78 -4.28 13.85
N ARG A 41 14.63 -3.85 15.10
CA ARG A 41 13.70 -4.48 16.05
C ARG A 41 12.26 -4.35 15.59
N LEU A 42 11.88 -3.20 15.05
CA LEU A 42 10.54 -2.94 14.52
C LEU A 42 10.22 -3.82 13.30
N LYS A 43 11.16 -3.93 12.36
CA LYS A 43 11.07 -4.84 11.20
C LYS A 43 10.89 -6.29 11.64
N THR A 44 11.75 -6.76 12.54
CA THR A 44 11.72 -8.13 13.04
C THR A 44 10.39 -8.43 13.74
N GLU A 45 9.94 -7.54 14.61
CA GLU A 45 8.65 -7.69 15.31
C GLU A 45 7.47 -7.70 14.33
N PHE A 46 7.48 -6.83 13.30
CA PHE A 46 6.45 -6.83 12.27
C PHE A 46 6.38 -8.16 11.53
N LEU A 47 7.52 -8.70 11.09
CA LEU A 47 7.58 -9.97 10.38
C LEU A 47 7.14 -11.16 11.26
N ILE A 48 7.46 -11.15 12.56
CA ILE A 48 7.03 -12.18 13.52
C ILE A 48 5.50 -12.14 13.68
N GLN A 49 4.94 -10.96 13.94
CA GLN A 49 3.50 -10.80 14.14
C GLN A 49 2.72 -11.17 12.87
N TRP A 50 3.22 -10.77 11.71
CA TRP A 50 2.61 -11.12 10.43
C TRP A 50 2.65 -12.64 10.16
N SER A 51 3.79 -13.29 10.43
CA SER A 51 3.89 -14.76 10.30
C SER A 51 2.92 -15.50 11.22
N SER A 52 2.65 -14.96 12.41
CA SER A 52 1.67 -15.54 13.33
C SER A 52 0.24 -15.49 12.79
N LEU A 53 -0.11 -14.49 11.98
CA LEU A 53 -1.40 -14.43 11.29
C LEU A 53 -1.51 -15.50 10.21
N ALA A 54 -0.45 -15.66 9.40
CA ALA A 54 -0.43 -16.63 8.31
C ALA A 54 -0.54 -18.07 8.83
N SER A 55 0.15 -18.40 9.93
CA SER A 55 0.07 -19.74 10.54
C SER A 55 -1.31 -20.00 11.17
N ALA A 56 -1.93 -19.01 11.80
CA ALA A 56 -3.28 -19.13 12.32
C ALA A 56 -4.31 -19.36 11.21
N ALA A 57 -4.16 -18.70 10.06
CA ALA A 57 -5.05 -18.88 8.90
C ALA A 57 -4.89 -20.26 8.24
N ALA A 58 -3.70 -20.86 8.30
CA ALA A 58 -3.44 -22.19 7.74
C ALA A 58 -4.04 -23.34 8.56
N THR A 59 -4.29 -23.12 9.85
CA THR A 59 -4.89 -24.13 10.73
C THR A 59 -6.42 -24.13 10.57
N ARG A 60 -6.90 -24.90 9.60
CA ARG A 60 -8.34 -25.02 9.22
C ARG A 60 -9.30 -25.51 10.31
N ALA A 61 -8.86 -25.70 11.54
CA ALA A 61 -9.59 -26.45 12.55
C ALA A 61 -10.56 -25.62 13.43
N ASN A 62 -10.51 -24.28 13.41
CA ASN A 62 -11.41 -23.49 14.26
C ASN A 62 -12.06 -22.33 13.53
N VAL A 63 -13.37 -22.21 13.66
CA VAL A 63 -14.22 -21.12 13.14
C VAL A 63 -13.84 -19.73 13.71
N GLU A 64 -13.02 -19.70 14.75
CA GLU A 64 -12.63 -18.48 15.48
C GLU A 64 -11.29 -17.84 15.05
N ASN A 65 -10.68 -18.34 13.95
CA ASN A 65 -9.43 -17.74 13.49
C ASN A 65 -9.64 -16.27 13.03
N PRO A 66 -8.90 -15.31 13.61
CA PRO A 66 -9.08 -13.91 13.28
C PRO A 66 -8.75 -13.64 11.80
N ARG A 67 -9.70 -13.06 11.08
CA ARG A 67 -9.54 -12.68 9.68
C ARG A 67 -8.89 -11.29 9.62
N VAL A 68 -7.58 -11.24 9.49
CA VAL A 68 -6.82 -10.00 9.36
C VAL A 68 -6.10 -10.01 8.02
N LEU A 69 -6.37 -9.02 7.18
CA LEU A 69 -5.65 -8.80 5.93
C LEU A 69 -4.57 -7.74 6.14
N VAL A 70 -3.35 -8.02 5.70
CA VAL A 70 -2.29 -7.01 5.60
C VAL A 70 -2.23 -6.53 4.16
N LEU A 71 -2.56 -5.26 3.94
CA LEU A 71 -2.50 -4.58 2.65
C LEU A 71 -1.38 -3.53 2.72
N ALA A 72 -0.44 -3.58 1.78
CA ALA A 72 0.68 -2.66 1.76
C ALA A 72 0.83 -1.97 0.40
N ALA A 73 1.28 -0.72 0.40
CA ALA A 73 1.64 0.01 -0.79
C ALA A 73 3.14 0.36 -0.78
N THR A 74 3.76 0.41 -1.95
CA THR A 74 5.15 0.81 -2.12
C THR A 74 5.41 1.40 -3.50
N ASN A 75 6.28 2.40 -3.56
CA ASN A 75 6.83 2.94 -4.80
C ASN A 75 8.17 2.26 -5.18
N LEU A 76 8.76 1.47 -4.26
CA LEU A 76 10.08 0.83 -4.42
C LEU A 76 9.99 -0.69 -4.21
N PRO A 77 9.24 -1.44 -5.05
CA PRO A 77 9.02 -2.87 -4.83
C PRO A 77 10.32 -3.70 -4.84
N TRP A 78 11.35 -3.21 -5.52
CA TRP A 78 12.68 -3.84 -5.53
C TRP A 78 13.48 -3.66 -4.24
N ALA A 79 13.15 -2.64 -3.43
CA ALA A 79 13.81 -2.37 -2.15
C ALA A 79 13.32 -3.26 -1.02
N ILE A 80 12.18 -3.91 -1.19
CA ILE A 80 11.58 -4.77 -0.16
C ILE A 80 12.41 -6.05 -0.01
N ASP A 81 12.71 -6.38 1.24
CA ASP A 81 13.38 -7.61 1.65
C ASP A 81 12.66 -8.86 1.12
N GLU A 82 13.45 -9.86 0.68
CA GLU A 82 12.90 -11.09 0.10
C GLU A 82 12.02 -11.88 1.08
N ALA A 83 12.35 -11.88 2.35
CA ALA A 83 11.54 -12.53 3.38
C ALA A 83 10.16 -11.89 3.50
N ALA A 84 10.08 -10.56 3.38
CA ALA A 84 8.81 -9.84 3.32
C ALA A 84 8.07 -10.12 2.01
N ARG A 85 8.75 -10.07 0.86
CA ARG A 85 8.14 -10.34 -0.46
C ARG A 85 7.49 -11.73 -0.54
N ARG A 86 8.09 -12.75 0.08
CA ARG A 86 7.51 -14.10 0.11
C ARG A 86 6.19 -14.19 0.87
N ARG A 87 5.91 -13.24 1.76
CA ARG A 87 4.66 -13.18 2.55
C ARG A 87 3.53 -12.49 1.81
N PHE A 88 3.84 -11.62 0.83
CA PHE A 88 2.85 -11.02 -0.07
C PHE A 88 2.51 -12.01 -1.20
N VAL A 89 1.47 -12.78 -0.99
CA VAL A 89 1.00 -13.79 -1.96
C VAL A 89 0.44 -13.11 -3.21
N LEU A 90 -0.31 -12.02 -3.03
CA LEU A 90 -0.86 -11.23 -4.13
C LEU A 90 -0.07 -9.91 -4.26
N ARG A 91 0.34 -9.61 -5.48
CA ARG A 91 1.04 -8.37 -5.83
C ARG A 91 0.36 -7.77 -7.04
N GLN A 92 -0.15 -6.56 -6.88
CA GLN A 92 -0.82 -5.81 -7.93
C GLN A 92 0.04 -4.62 -8.35
N TYR A 93 0.42 -4.58 -9.61
CA TYR A 93 1.05 -3.39 -10.18
C TYR A 93 -0.04 -2.38 -10.55
N ILE A 94 0.14 -1.13 -10.14
CA ILE A 94 -0.71 0.00 -10.49
C ILE A 94 0.09 0.91 -11.42
N PRO A 95 -0.18 0.91 -12.74
CA PRO A 95 0.53 1.75 -13.68
C PRO A 95 0.11 3.21 -13.54
N LEU A 96 0.89 4.10 -14.17
CA LEU A 96 0.46 5.48 -14.37
C LEU A 96 -0.85 5.52 -15.19
N PRO A 97 -1.72 6.51 -14.93
CA PRO A 97 -3.01 6.59 -15.60
C PRO A 97 -2.83 6.83 -17.11
N ASN A 98 -3.53 6.05 -17.91
CA ASN A 98 -3.62 6.26 -19.36
C ASN A 98 -4.48 7.51 -19.67
N ALA A 99 -4.53 7.92 -20.94
CA ALA A 99 -5.27 9.11 -21.37
C ALA A 99 -6.76 9.07 -20.98
N GLU A 100 -7.40 7.92 -21.08
CA GLU A 100 -8.81 7.73 -20.74
C GLU A 100 -9.01 7.91 -19.22
N THR A 101 -8.17 7.27 -18.41
CA THR A 101 -8.22 7.42 -16.94
C THR A 101 -7.97 8.87 -16.52
N ARG A 102 -7.01 9.57 -17.14
CA ARG A 102 -6.76 10.98 -16.85
C ARG A 102 -7.97 11.85 -17.21
N ARG A 103 -8.63 11.59 -18.35
CA ARG A 103 -9.85 12.30 -18.72
C ARG A 103 -10.95 12.12 -17.68
N ILE A 104 -11.15 10.89 -17.17
CA ILE A 104 -12.12 10.61 -16.10
C ILE A 104 -11.75 11.38 -14.82
N GLN A 105 -10.47 11.40 -14.46
CA GLN A 105 -9.98 12.15 -13.30
C GLN A 105 -10.23 13.66 -13.45
N PHE A 106 -9.90 14.26 -14.61
CA PHE A 106 -10.22 15.67 -14.88
C PHE A 106 -11.70 15.96 -14.76
N ASN A 107 -12.55 15.15 -15.37
CA ASN A 107 -14.00 15.32 -15.27
C ASN A 107 -14.48 15.24 -13.81
N SER A 108 -13.96 14.30 -13.03
CA SER A 108 -14.30 14.15 -11.60
C SER A 108 -13.86 15.36 -10.76
N LEU A 109 -12.67 15.93 -11.05
CA LEU A 109 -12.16 17.10 -10.36
C LEU A 109 -12.94 18.36 -10.75
N LEU A 110 -13.18 18.55 -12.05
CA LEU A 110 -13.89 19.71 -12.60
C LEU A 110 -15.36 19.71 -12.24
N SER A 111 -16.00 18.55 -12.07
CA SER A 111 -17.43 18.48 -11.67
C SER A 111 -17.72 19.14 -10.32
N LYS A 112 -16.69 19.35 -9.49
CA LYS A 112 -16.78 20.01 -8.17
C LYS A 112 -16.54 21.51 -8.23
N GLN A 113 -16.23 22.07 -9.40
CA GLN A 113 -15.86 23.46 -9.58
C GLN A 113 -16.57 24.06 -10.80
N HIS A 114 -16.90 25.35 -10.76
CA HIS A 114 -17.38 26.06 -11.93
C HIS A 114 -16.25 26.25 -12.95
N HIS A 115 -16.42 25.74 -14.15
CA HIS A 115 -15.46 25.90 -15.24
C HIS A 115 -16.20 26.12 -16.56
N ILE A 116 -15.50 26.72 -17.52
CA ILE A 116 -15.97 26.98 -18.88
C ILE A 116 -15.12 26.21 -19.93
N LEU A 117 -14.41 25.15 -19.52
CA LEU A 117 -13.57 24.36 -20.39
C LEU A 117 -14.43 23.61 -21.41
N THR A 118 -14.06 23.70 -22.67
CA THR A 118 -14.63 22.91 -23.75
C THR A 118 -14.04 21.50 -23.79
N ASP A 119 -14.72 20.58 -24.45
CA ASP A 119 -14.20 19.20 -24.64
C ASP A 119 -12.85 19.14 -25.37
N GLU A 120 -12.62 20.09 -26.32
CA GLU A 120 -11.35 20.20 -27.03
C GLU A 120 -10.23 20.63 -26.07
N GLN A 121 -10.47 21.61 -25.21
CA GLN A 121 -9.52 22.07 -24.21
C GLN A 121 -9.23 20.98 -23.17
N LEU A 122 -10.24 20.19 -22.79
CA LEU A 122 -10.05 19.03 -21.92
C LEU A 122 -9.17 17.97 -22.59
N GLY A 123 -9.38 17.72 -23.87
CA GLY A 123 -8.53 16.82 -24.67
C GLY A 123 -7.06 17.28 -24.70
N LEU A 124 -6.84 18.59 -24.84
CA LEU A 124 -5.50 19.17 -24.80
C LEU A 124 -4.85 18.98 -23.43
N LEU A 125 -5.57 19.25 -22.33
CA LEU A 125 -5.07 19.02 -20.96
C LEU A 125 -4.66 17.56 -20.74
N VAL A 126 -5.47 16.61 -21.23
CA VAL A 126 -5.16 15.18 -21.15
C VAL A 126 -3.87 14.85 -21.90
N SER A 127 -3.64 15.45 -23.08
CA SER A 127 -2.41 15.21 -23.86
C SER A 127 -1.18 15.81 -23.17
N MET A 128 -1.30 17.00 -22.58
CA MET A 128 -0.19 17.68 -21.89
C MET A 128 0.23 17.02 -20.57
N THR A 129 -0.62 16.18 -20.00
CA THR A 129 -0.37 15.49 -18.73
C THR A 129 0.07 14.03 -18.91
N GLU A 130 0.62 13.68 -20.06
CA GLU A 130 1.15 12.34 -20.28
C GLU A 130 2.26 12.01 -19.27
N GLY A 131 2.19 10.81 -18.68
CA GLY A 131 3.15 10.38 -17.66
C GLY A 131 2.99 11.04 -16.28
N GLN A 132 1.95 11.84 -16.07
CA GLN A 132 1.71 12.50 -14.79
C GLN A 132 0.57 11.86 -14.00
N ILE A 133 0.67 11.94 -12.68
CA ILE A 133 -0.41 11.61 -11.75
C ILE A 133 -1.10 12.92 -11.40
N LEU A 134 -2.42 12.99 -11.61
CA LEU A 134 -3.20 14.14 -11.18
C LEU A 134 -3.40 14.06 -9.67
N PRO A 135 -3.09 15.14 -8.92
CA PRO A 135 -3.32 15.17 -7.48
C PRO A 135 -4.82 14.99 -7.21
N SER A 136 -5.14 14.10 -6.27
CA SER A 136 -6.49 14.07 -5.72
C SER A 136 -6.66 15.35 -4.89
N LEU A 137 -7.64 16.18 -5.22
CA LEU A 137 -8.09 17.25 -4.32
C LEU A 137 -8.78 16.56 -3.13
N CYS A 138 -8.05 16.45 -2.01
CA CYS A 138 -8.63 16.09 -0.71
C CYS A 138 -9.51 17.20 -0.20
#